data_ece727d9d07ffcf0fb07cfe463ce0c3c
#
_entry.id   ece727d9d07ffcf0fb07cfe463ce0c3c
#
_cell.length_a   1.000
_cell.length_b   1.000
_cell.length_c   1.000
_cell.angle_alpha   90.00
_cell.angle_beta   90.00
_cell.angle_gamma   90.00
#
_symmetry.space_group_name_H-M   'P 1'
#
loop_
_entity.id
_entity.type
_entity.pdbx_description
1 polymer ?
#
loop_
_entity_poly.entity_id
_entity_poly.type
_entity_poly.pdbx_seq_one_letter_code
_entity_poly.pdbx_strand_id
1 'polypeptide(L)'
;LGDVYKRQVIDHDEAANVLPYKMTKGYRHKQCRGLIAEGLFANQEEIDNSPKQTFGTVLPGDIKYRDVNGDGIIDENDEVPLGYTETPNLTYGFGGSAVWKDWDINILFQGSGKSSFFLSGYSRPFSGGESGNVLTYVADQENRWTSHEISGTYDTERTDALFPRLTYGKNENNDRNSTHWLRDSRYLRLKTLEVGYTLPKTLSRKWFIEKARFYFLGNNLLVLSLIHI
;
A
#
# COMPACT_ATOMS: atom_id res chain seq x y z
N LEU A 1 9.23 0.42 -25.11
CA LEU A 1 10.18 -0.12 -24.14
C LEU A 1 10.70 1.05 -23.33
N GLY A 2 9.89 1.44 -22.35
CA GLY A 2 10.20 2.60 -21.53
C GLY A 2 11.25 2.26 -20.49
N ASP A 3 12.19 3.01 -20.51
CA ASP A 3 13.32 3.38 -19.71
C ASP A 3 13.16 3.09 -18.19
N VAL A 4 13.46 1.88 -17.81
CA VAL A 4 13.49 1.46 -16.39
C VAL A 4 14.56 2.21 -15.60
N TYR A 5 15.53 2.81 -16.27
CA TYR A 5 16.72 3.42 -15.68
C TYR A 5 16.68 4.96 -15.53
N LYS A 6 15.73 5.64 -16.15
CA LYS A 6 15.69 7.12 -16.17
C LYS A 6 15.45 7.80 -14.82
N ARG A 7 15.13 7.06 -13.78
CA ARG A 7 14.90 7.61 -12.42
C ARG A 7 15.83 7.01 -11.37
N GLN A 8 16.90 6.40 -11.79
CA GLN A 8 17.92 5.88 -10.90
C GLN A 8 18.86 7.01 -10.48
N VAL A 9 19.31 7.00 -9.23
CA VAL A 9 20.33 7.91 -8.73
C VAL A 9 21.67 7.43 -9.27
N ILE A 10 22.26 8.22 -10.15
CA ILE A 10 23.54 7.91 -10.81
C ILE A 10 24.69 8.27 -9.89
N ASP A 11 24.58 9.41 -9.20
CA ASP A 11 25.59 9.89 -8.29
C ASP A 11 24.94 10.62 -7.10
N HIS A 12 25.51 10.42 -5.92
CA HIS A 12 25.08 11.04 -4.67
C HIS A 12 26.31 11.13 -3.76
N ASP A 13 26.42 12.21 -3.02
CA ASP A 13 27.48 12.37 -2.03
C ASP A 13 27.14 11.50 -0.81
N GLU A 14 27.71 10.30 -0.80
CA GLU A 14 27.49 9.31 0.26
C GLU A 14 28.51 9.53 1.39
N ALA A 15 28.07 9.36 2.62
CA ALA A 15 28.99 9.37 3.75
C ALA A 15 30.00 8.21 3.64
N ALA A 16 31.20 8.41 4.19
CA ALA A 16 32.21 7.36 4.28
C ALA A 16 31.66 6.18 5.12
N ASN A 17 31.88 4.96 4.66
CA ASN A 17 31.48 3.71 5.36
C ASN A 17 29.97 3.43 5.40
N VAL A 18 29.19 3.96 4.46
CA VAL A 18 27.78 3.57 4.32
C VAL A 18 27.68 2.11 3.89
N LEU A 19 26.80 1.35 4.54
CA LEU A 19 26.52 -0.03 4.15
C LEU A 19 25.97 -0.08 2.72
N PRO A 20 26.37 -1.05 1.89
CA PRO A 20 26.01 -1.08 0.45
C PRO A 20 24.52 -0.97 0.18
N TYR A 21 23.67 -1.58 0.98
CA TYR A 21 22.22 -1.53 0.83
C TYR A 21 21.60 -0.21 1.32
N LYS A 22 22.34 0.59 2.10
CA LYS A 22 21.91 1.93 2.54
C LYS A 22 22.27 3.01 1.51
N MET A 23 23.16 2.75 0.60
CA MET A 23 23.53 3.71 -0.44
C MET A 23 22.29 4.14 -1.23
N THR A 24 22.26 5.40 -1.62
CA THR A 24 21.24 5.95 -2.51
C THR A 24 21.60 5.72 -3.98
N LYS A 25 22.89 5.74 -4.27
CA LYS A 25 23.44 5.48 -5.59
C LYS A 25 23.07 4.09 -6.10
N GLY A 26 22.62 4.00 -7.32
CA GLY A 26 22.17 2.74 -7.93
C GLY A 26 20.71 2.37 -7.65
N TYR A 27 20.07 3.02 -6.68
CA TYR A 27 18.65 2.82 -6.41
C TYR A 27 17.79 3.87 -7.12
N ARG A 28 16.48 3.65 -7.11
CA ARG A 28 15.54 4.60 -7.69
C ARG A 28 15.42 5.84 -6.81
N HIS A 29 15.25 6.99 -7.43
CA HIS A 29 14.92 8.21 -6.69
C HIS A 29 13.62 8.01 -5.89
N LYS A 30 13.63 8.33 -4.60
CA LYS A 30 12.52 8.08 -3.65
C LYS A 30 12.14 6.59 -3.52
N GLN A 31 13.12 5.70 -3.56
CA GLN A 31 12.94 4.30 -3.21
C GLN A 31 12.40 4.20 -1.77
N CYS A 32 11.29 3.46 -1.59
CA CYS A 32 10.81 3.12 -0.25
C CYS A 32 11.91 2.36 0.51
N ARG A 33 12.10 2.72 1.78
CA ARG A 33 13.07 2.07 2.67
C ARG A 33 12.42 1.80 4.02
N GLY A 34 12.87 0.75 4.70
CA GLY A 34 12.38 0.38 6.00
C GLY A 34 12.90 -0.98 6.45
N LEU A 35 12.39 -1.44 7.56
CA LEU A 35 12.77 -2.71 8.19
C LEU A 35 12.03 -3.90 7.56
N ILE A 36 12.63 -5.08 7.65
CA ILE A 36 11.98 -6.33 7.27
C ILE A 36 11.25 -6.86 8.50
N ALA A 37 9.92 -6.87 8.49
CA ALA A 37 9.12 -7.50 9.52
C ALA A 37 9.04 -9.02 9.29
N GLU A 38 9.20 -9.80 10.35
CA GLU A 38 9.13 -11.26 10.36
C GLU A 38 7.84 -11.80 10.99
N GLY A 39 6.97 -10.90 11.46
CA GLY A 39 5.73 -11.21 12.16
C GLY A 39 5.61 -10.41 13.45
N LEU A 40 4.81 -10.90 14.38
CA LEU A 40 4.65 -10.31 15.70
C LEU A 40 5.28 -11.26 16.74
N PHE A 41 5.84 -10.70 17.81
CA PHE A 41 6.35 -11.49 18.92
C PHE A 41 5.23 -12.26 19.61
N ALA A 42 5.42 -13.57 19.81
CA ALA A 42 4.46 -14.42 20.48
C ALA A 42 4.46 -14.21 22.00
N ASN A 43 5.64 -14.13 22.61
CA ASN A 43 5.79 -14.07 24.06
C ASN A 43 7.11 -13.40 24.47
N GLN A 44 7.32 -13.23 25.78
CA GLN A 44 8.51 -12.59 26.32
C GLN A 44 9.78 -13.42 26.10
N GLU A 45 9.71 -14.76 26.13
CA GLU A 45 10.85 -15.63 25.90
C GLU A 45 11.40 -15.45 24.48
N GLU A 46 10.54 -15.27 23.49
CA GLU A 46 10.97 -15.00 22.11
C GLU A 46 11.67 -13.64 22.01
N ILE A 47 11.17 -12.61 22.72
CA ILE A 47 11.81 -11.28 22.77
C ILE A 47 13.20 -11.38 23.36
N ASP A 48 13.34 -12.09 24.49
CA ASP A 48 14.60 -12.21 25.23
C ASP A 48 15.67 -13.00 24.43
N ASN A 49 15.25 -13.88 23.54
CA ASN A 49 16.11 -14.68 22.66
C ASN A 49 16.33 -14.06 21.26
N SER A 50 15.74 -12.92 20.98
CA SER A 50 15.85 -12.23 19.69
C SER A 50 16.86 -11.06 19.75
N PRO A 51 17.41 -10.60 18.60
CA PRO A 51 18.19 -9.38 18.54
C PRO A 51 17.43 -8.20 19.16
N LYS A 52 18.16 -7.38 19.91
CA LYS A 52 17.55 -6.27 20.64
C LYS A 52 17.07 -5.17 19.69
N GLN A 53 15.77 -4.88 19.69
CA GLN A 53 15.20 -3.75 18.97
C GLN A 53 15.38 -2.44 19.79
N THR A 54 15.92 -1.39 19.17
CA THR A 54 16.33 -0.16 19.87
C THR A 54 15.30 0.96 19.82
N PHE A 55 14.17 0.75 19.13
CA PHE A 55 13.17 1.80 18.89
C PHE A 55 12.21 2.05 20.06
N GLY A 56 12.34 1.32 21.15
CA GLY A 56 11.52 1.46 22.34
C GLY A 56 11.37 0.16 23.10
N THR A 57 10.45 0.14 24.06
CA THR A 57 10.12 -1.08 24.82
C THR A 57 9.29 -1.99 23.94
N VAL A 58 9.76 -3.23 23.77
CA VAL A 58 9.09 -4.27 23.00
C VAL A 58 8.37 -5.22 23.93
N LEU A 59 7.13 -5.56 23.60
CA LEU A 59 6.30 -6.51 24.36
C LEU A 59 5.66 -7.52 23.39
N PRO A 60 5.12 -8.65 23.88
CA PRO A 60 4.39 -9.60 23.03
C PRO A 60 3.29 -8.90 22.21
N GLY A 61 3.18 -9.29 20.95
CA GLY A 61 2.29 -8.63 19.97
C GLY A 61 2.88 -7.41 19.27
N ASP A 62 4.10 -6.98 19.60
CA ASP A 62 4.82 -5.97 18.82
C ASP A 62 5.49 -6.60 17.60
N ILE A 63 5.78 -5.75 16.59
CA ILE A 63 6.41 -6.21 15.34
C ILE A 63 7.86 -6.63 15.62
N LYS A 64 8.19 -7.84 15.17
CA LYS A 64 9.53 -8.40 15.16
C LYS A 64 10.22 -8.07 13.85
N TYR A 65 11.42 -7.51 13.94
CA TYR A 65 12.22 -7.14 12.77
C TYR A 65 13.44 -8.04 12.62
N ARG A 66 13.94 -8.10 11.38
CA ARG A 66 15.14 -8.85 11.01
C ARG A 66 16.38 -8.00 11.26
N ASP A 67 17.37 -8.57 11.91
CA ASP A 67 18.74 -8.08 11.92
C ASP A 67 19.39 -8.40 10.55
N VAL A 68 19.62 -7.36 9.77
CA VAL A 68 20.12 -7.49 8.39
C VAL A 68 21.63 -7.51 8.34
N ASN A 69 22.27 -6.76 9.22
CA ASN A 69 23.73 -6.64 9.27
C ASN A 69 24.39 -7.72 10.16
N GLY A 70 23.61 -8.40 11.01
CA GLY A 70 24.06 -9.50 11.86
C GLY A 70 24.84 -9.04 13.10
N ASP A 71 24.63 -7.80 13.57
CA ASP A 71 25.35 -7.27 14.73
C ASP A 71 24.63 -7.54 16.06
N GLY A 72 23.46 -8.21 16.04
CA GLY A 72 22.66 -8.54 17.22
C GLY A 72 21.78 -7.41 17.73
N ILE A 73 21.74 -6.28 17.02
CA ILE A 73 20.96 -5.10 17.37
C ILE A 73 20.13 -4.70 16.14
N ILE A 74 18.86 -4.41 16.36
CA ILE A 74 17.99 -3.89 15.29
C ILE A 74 17.83 -2.40 15.48
N ASP A 75 18.40 -1.65 14.54
CA ASP A 75 18.40 -0.20 14.53
C ASP A 75 18.18 0.35 13.11
N GLU A 76 18.49 1.61 12.88
CA GLU A 76 18.39 2.25 11.57
C GLU A 76 19.35 1.65 10.53
N ASN A 77 20.37 0.88 10.96
CA ASN A 77 21.30 0.22 10.04
C ASN A 77 20.67 -0.98 9.36
N ASP A 78 19.55 -1.51 9.86
CA ASP A 78 18.80 -2.62 9.25
C ASP A 78 17.77 -2.15 8.23
N GLU A 79 17.62 -0.85 8.00
CA GLU A 79 16.72 -0.33 6.98
C GLU A 79 17.26 -0.63 5.57
N VAL A 80 16.47 -1.36 4.79
CA VAL A 80 16.79 -1.80 3.42
C VAL A 80 15.83 -1.19 2.41
N PRO A 81 16.19 -1.18 1.11
CA PRO A 81 15.24 -0.83 0.05
C PRO A 81 14.10 -1.84 -0.01
N LEU A 82 12.86 -1.35 0.04
CA LEU A 82 11.64 -2.15 0.02
C LEU A 82 10.78 -1.82 -1.20
N GLY A 83 10.17 -2.82 -1.80
CA GLY A 83 9.18 -2.65 -2.87
C GLY A 83 9.62 -1.72 -3.99
N TYR A 84 8.74 -0.80 -4.34
CA TYR A 84 8.97 0.21 -5.38
C TYR A 84 8.98 1.62 -4.78
N THR A 85 9.01 2.63 -5.63
CA THR A 85 8.86 4.03 -5.26
C THR A 85 7.38 4.37 -5.03
N GLU A 86 7.09 5.40 -4.24
CA GLU A 86 5.73 5.91 -4.06
C GLU A 86 5.13 6.44 -5.38
N THR A 87 5.97 7.07 -6.20
CA THR A 87 5.54 7.50 -7.54
C THR A 87 5.58 6.33 -8.49
N PRO A 88 4.48 6.00 -9.19
CA PRO A 88 4.45 4.91 -10.15
C PRO A 88 5.52 5.07 -11.23
N ASN A 89 6.28 4.02 -11.49
CA ASN A 89 7.25 3.98 -12.58
C ASN A 89 6.65 3.51 -13.90
N LEU A 90 5.43 2.97 -13.85
CA LEU A 90 4.69 2.53 -15.01
C LEU A 90 3.28 3.08 -14.94
N THR A 91 2.89 3.84 -15.94
CA THR A 91 1.50 4.23 -16.17
C THR A 91 1.09 3.78 -17.57
N TYR A 92 -0.10 3.25 -17.70
CA TYR A 92 -0.59 2.74 -18.98
C TYR A 92 -2.07 3.03 -19.14
N GLY A 93 -2.49 3.10 -20.41
CA GLY A 93 -3.91 3.21 -20.76
C GLY A 93 -4.15 2.52 -22.08
N PHE A 94 -5.27 1.87 -22.21
CA PHE A 94 -5.74 1.28 -23.42
C PHE A 94 -7.26 1.38 -23.51
N GLY A 95 -7.76 1.46 -24.71
CA GLY A 95 -9.20 1.59 -24.92
C GLY A 95 -9.55 1.36 -26.38
N GLY A 96 -10.82 1.48 -26.64
CA GLY A 96 -11.34 1.32 -27.99
C GLY A 96 -12.73 1.91 -28.09
N SER A 97 -13.13 2.18 -29.34
CA SER A 97 -14.46 2.59 -29.68
C SER A 97 -15.00 1.71 -30.81
N ALA A 98 -16.29 1.45 -30.77
CA ALA A 98 -16.99 0.73 -31.81
C ALA A 98 -18.33 1.40 -32.11
N VAL A 99 -18.71 1.36 -33.39
CA VAL A 99 -20.01 1.83 -33.85
C VAL A 99 -20.69 0.69 -34.60
N TRP A 100 -21.89 0.36 -34.19
CA TRP A 100 -22.71 -0.65 -34.84
C TRP A 100 -24.13 -0.15 -35.03
N LYS A 101 -24.49 0.12 -36.30
CA LYS A 101 -25.79 0.73 -36.66
C LYS A 101 -25.92 2.10 -35.96
N ASP A 102 -26.92 2.19 -35.08
CA ASP A 102 -27.28 3.39 -34.35
C ASP A 102 -26.63 3.43 -32.93
N TRP A 103 -25.85 2.40 -32.58
CA TRP A 103 -25.17 2.29 -31.30
C TRP A 103 -23.68 2.65 -31.43
N ASP A 104 -23.18 3.33 -30.44
CA ASP A 104 -21.76 3.58 -30.27
C ASP A 104 -21.31 3.27 -28.85
N ILE A 105 -20.13 2.73 -28.72
CA ILE A 105 -19.49 2.44 -27.43
C ILE A 105 -18.07 2.97 -27.42
N ASN A 106 -17.67 3.54 -26.28
CA ASN A 106 -16.31 3.95 -26.05
C ASN A 106 -15.86 3.47 -24.67
N ILE A 107 -14.73 2.78 -24.59
CA ILE A 107 -14.19 2.19 -23.39
C ILE A 107 -12.73 2.65 -23.22
N LEU A 108 -12.39 3.12 -22.03
CA LEU A 108 -11.01 3.48 -21.68
C LEU A 108 -10.63 2.87 -20.34
N PHE A 109 -9.56 2.09 -20.34
CA PHE A 109 -8.89 1.60 -19.14
C PHE A 109 -7.65 2.42 -18.86
N GLN A 110 -7.34 2.62 -17.59
CA GLN A 110 -6.13 3.24 -17.12
C GLN A 110 -5.58 2.48 -15.91
N GLY A 111 -4.29 2.31 -15.87
CA GLY A 111 -3.63 1.65 -14.75
C GLY A 111 -2.27 2.23 -14.43
N SER A 112 -1.78 1.84 -13.26
CA SER A 112 -0.41 2.08 -12.84
C SER A 112 0.22 0.82 -12.26
N GLY A 113 1.53 0.74 -12.34
CA GLY A 113 2.30 -0.39 -11.82
C GLY A 113 3.64 0.06 -11.26
N LYS A 114 4.30 -0.86 -10.57
CA LYS A 114 5.60 -0.63 -9.94
C LYS A 114 5.57 0.59 -9.01
N SER A 115 4.62 0.58 -8.09
CA SER A 115 4.45 1.59 -7.06
C SER A 115 4.12 0.92 -5.75
N SER A 116 4.67 1.45 -4.65
CA SER A 116 4.43 0.97 -3.30
C SER A 116 4.30 2.18 -2.38
N PHE A 117 3.57 2.02 -1.29
CA PHE A 117 3.47 3.03 -0.25
C PHE A 117 3.37 2.37 1.12
N PHE A 118 3.69 3.12 2.16
CA PHE A 118 3.45 2.68 3.52
C PHE A 118 2.08 3.15 4.00
N LEU A 119 1.33 2.24 4.62
CA LEU A 119 0.14 2.65 5.37
C LEU A 119 0.56 3.69 6.42
N SER A 120 -0.24 4.72 6.59
CA SER A 120 0.04 5.82 7.50
C SER A 120 -1.24 6.36 8.15
N GLY A 121 -1.09 7.30 9.07
CA GLY A 121 -2.23 7.91 9.75
C GLY A 121 -3.05 6.89 10.53
N TYR A 122 -4.37 6.97 10.45
CA TYR A 122 -5.28 6.09 11.20
C TYR A 122 -5.21 4.60 10.85
N SER A 123 -4.52 4.24 9.76
CA SER A 123 -4.24 2.85 9.42
C SER A 123 -3.19 2.20 10.30
N ARG A 124 -2.42 2.99 11.06
CA ARG A 124 -1.51 2.50 12.10
C ARG A 124 -2.10 2.80 13.47
N PRO A 125 -2.16 1.82 14.38
CA PRO A 125 -2.66 2.06 15.73
C PRO A 125 -1.88 3.18 16.42
N PHE A 126 -2.60 4.23 16.84
CA PHE A 126 -2.06 5.37 17.60
C PHE A 126 -0.87 6.13 16.97
N SER A 127 -0.65 6.00 15.66
CA SER A 127 0.44 6.73 14.98
C SER A 127 0.26 8.26 15.03
N GLY A 128 -0.96 8.72 15.24
CA GLY A 128 -1.29 10.14 15.44
C GLY A 128 -1.00 10.69 16.84
N GLY A 129 -0.31 9.94 17.70
CA GLY A 129 0.00 10.34 19.07
C GLY A 129 -1.15 10.09 20.05
N GLU A 130 -1.30 10.97 21.05
CA GLU A 130 -2.24 10.79 22.18
C GLU A 130 -3.72 10.90 21.83
N SER A 131 -4.08 11.22 20.60
CA SER A 131 -5.49 11.37 20.19
C SER A 131 -6.32 10.08 20.29
N GLY A 132 -5.66 8.91 20.39
CA GLY A 132 -6.29 7.63 20.72
C GLY A 132 -7.27 7.09 19.68
N ASN A 133 -7.44 7.76 18.56
CA ASN A 133 -8.37 7.33 17.52
C ASN A 133 -7.76 6.21 16.67
N VAL A 134 -8.48 5.12 16.54
CA VAL A 134 -8.17 4.01 15.64
C VAL A 134 -9.39 3.70 14.78
N LEU A 135 -9.16 3.18 13.58
CA LEU A 135 -10.24 2.68 12.75
C LEU A 135 -10.91 1.48 13.44
N THR A 136 -12.22 1.34 13.30
CA THR A 136 -12.98 0.20 13.85
C THR A 136 -12.37 -1.14 13.41
N TYR A 137 -11.94 -1.23 12.16
CA TYR A 137 -11.26 -2.41 11.61
C TYR A 137 -9.95 -2.76 12.33
N VAL A 138 -9.18 -1.75 12.75
CA VAL A 138 -7.93 -1.93 13.53
C VAL A 138 -8.24 -2.27 14.99
N ALA A 139 -9.34 -1.74 15.54
CA ALA A 139 -9.76 -1.99 16.91
C ALA A 139 -10.34 -3.39 17.12
N ASP A 140 -10.79 -4.04 16.05
CA ASP A 140 -11.35 -5.40 16.08
C ASP A 140 -10.28 -6.41 16.53
N GLN A 141 -10.64 -7.23 17.53
CA GLN A 141 -9.75 -8.24 18.10
C GLN A 141 -9.43 -9.38 17.12
N GLU A 142 -10.26 -9.59 16.12
CA GLU A 142 -10.00 -10.59 15.08
C GLU A 142 -8.90 -10.15 14.10
N ASN A 143 -8.70 -8.84 13.95
CA ASN A 143 -7.76 -8.27 13.00
C ASN A 143 -6.40 -7.91 13.60
N ARG A 144 -6.31 -7.85 14.92
CA ARG A 144 -5.09 -7.47 15.63
C ARG A 144 -4.65 -8.52 16.63
N TRP A 145 -3.40 -8.47 17.00
CA TRP A 145 -2.93 -9.22 18.16
C TRP A 145 -3.58 -8.66 19.44
N THR A 146 -4.13 -9.53 20.26
CA THR A 146 -4.74 -9.15 21.55
C THR A 146 -4.35 -10.19 22.58
N SER A 147 -3.84 -9.76 23.74
CA SER A 147 -3.53 -10.64 24.86
C SER A 147 -4.76 -11.40 25.32
N HIS A 148 -4.57 -12.67 25.67
CA HIS A 148 -5.62 -13.51 26.26
C HIS A 148 -6.21 -12.93 27.55
N GLU A 149 -5.46 -12.12 28.29
CA GLU A 149 -5.94 -11.39 29.47
C GLU A 149 -7.06 -10.41 29.13
N ILE A 150 -7.05 -9.85 27.92
CA ILE A 150 -8.04 -8.88 27.43
C ILE A 150 -9.19 -9.60 26.70
N SER A 151 -8.86 -10.55 25.85
CA SER A 151 -9.82 -11.25 24.99
C SER A 151 -10.52 -12.42 25.66
N GLY A 152 -9.90 -12.98 26.70
CA GLY A 152 -10.35 -14.22 27.36
C GLY A 152 -9.99 -15.51 26.62
N THR A 153 -9.27 -15.43 25.50
CA THR A 153 -8.84 -16.59 24.71
C THR A 153 -7.44 -16.40 24.15
N TYR A 154 -6.68 -17.49 24.03
CA TYR A 154 -5.37 -17.49 23.39
C TYR A 154 -5.43 -17.41 21.85
N ASP A 155 -6.59 -17.61 21.25
CA ASP A 155 -6.77 -17.56 19.79
C ASP A 155 -6.52 -16.18 19.19
N THR A 156 -6.51 -15.12 20.02
CA THR A 156 -6.24 -13.74 19.60
C THR A 156 -4.76 -13.35 19.68
N GLU A 157 -3.91 -14.19 20.28
CA GLU A 157 -2.46 -13.97 20.35
C GLU A 157 -1.74 -14.49 19.10
N ARG A 158 -2.23 -14.08 17.93
CA ARG A 158 -1.72 -14.55 16.64
C ARG A 158 -0.53 -13.73 16.18
N THR A 159 0.57 -14.41 15.89
CA THR A 159 1.79 -13.78 15.37
C THR A 159 1.68 -13.31 13.92
N ASP A 160 0.66 -13.78 13.21
CA ASP A 160 0.31 -13.42 11.83
C ASP A 160 -0.85 -12.40 11.72
N ALA A 161 -1.28 -11.82 12.83
CA ALA A 161 -2.34 -10.82 12.82
C ALA A 161 -1.99 -9.62 11.92
N LEU A 162 -3.01 -9.05 11.28
CA LEU A 162 -2.86 -7.90 10.38
C LEU A 162 -2.31 -6.66 11.08
N PHE A 163 -2.64 -6.49 12.35
CA PHE A 163 -2.20 -5.38 13.16
C PHE A 163 -1.52 -5.85 14.44
N PRO A 164 -0.48 -5.14 14.88
CA PRO A 164 0.14 -5.43 16.18
C PRO A 164 -0.80 -5.07 17.34
N ARG A 165 -0.36 -5.36 18.56
CA ARG A 165 -1.09 -4.97 19.76
C ARG A 165 -1.36 -3.47 19.79
N LEU A 166 -2.48 -3.08 20.38
CA LEU A 166 -2.77 -1.67 20.66
C LEU A 166 -1.98 -1.19 21.88
N THR A 167 -1.47 0.03 21.75
CA THR A 167 -0.83 0.76 22.86
C THR A 167 -1.49 2.11 23.03
N TYR A 168 -1.56 2.59 24.24
CA TYR A 168 -1.91 3.99 24.46
C TYR A 168 -0.70 4.86 24.09
N GLY A 169 -0.92 5.84 23.22
CA GLY A 169 0.14 6.65 22.67
C GLY A 169 0.91 5.96 21.52
N LYS A 170 1.95 6.62 21.05
CA LYS A 170 2.77 6.14 19.94
C LYS A 170 3.67 4.98 20.39
N ASN A 171 3.61 3.88 19.66
CA ASN A 171 4.57 2.78 19.78
C ASN A 171 5.68 2.98 18.75
N GLU A 172 6.83 3.48 19.17
CA GLU A 172 7.95 3.80 18.28
C GLU A 172 8.46 2.57 17.51
N ASN A 173 8.40 1.37 18.12
CA ASN A 173 8.77 0.14 17.45
C ASN A 173 7.80 -0.20 16.32
N ASN A 174 6.50 -0.21 16.61
CA ASN A 174 5.48 -0.61 15.63
C ASN A 174 5.24 0.46 14.55
N ASP A 175 5.62 1.71 14.80
CA ASP A 175 5.41 2.82 13.86
C ASP A 175 6.55 2.99 12.84
N ARG A 176 7.59 2.14 12.90
CA ARG A 176 8.66 2.16 11.89
C ARG A 176 8.17 1.70 10.54
N ASN A 177 8.67 2.34 9.48
CA ASN A 177 8.42 1.87 8.12
C ASN A 177 9.01 0.47 7.95
N SER A 178 8.17 -0.47 7.53
CA SER A 178 8.57 -1.87 7.41
C SER A 178 7.73 -2.59 6.37
N THR A 179 8.12 -3.80 6.05
CA THR A 179 7.32 -4.68 5.18
C THR A 179 5.93 -4.94 5.73
N HIS A 180 5.72 -4.83 7.05
CA HIS A 180 4.40 -4.95 7.68
C HIS A 180 3.43 -3.87 7.20
N TRP A 181 3.89 -2.66 7.01
CA TRP A 181 3.08 -1.52 6.55
C TRP A 181 3.17 -1.24 5.06
N LEU A 182 4.10 -1.89 4.35
CA LEU A 182 4.26 -1.70 2.91
C LEU A 182 3.10 -2.33 2.15
N ARG A 183 2.51 -1.56 1.25
CA ARG A 183 1.44 -2.01 0.35
C ARG A 183 1.79 -1.72 -1.10
N ASP A 184 1.29 -2.59 -1.98
CA ASP A 184 1.40 -2.40 -3.42
C ASP A 184 0.27 -1.49 -3.89
N SER A 185 0.60 -0.42 -4.59
CA SER A 185 -0.37 0.55 -5.11
C SER A 185 -0.71 0.38 -6.59
N ARG A 186 -0.42 -0.79 -7.16
CA ARG A 186 -0.82 -1.12 -8.53
C ARG A 186 -2.33 -1.15 -8.66
N TYR A 187 -2.83 -0.59 -9.73
CA TYR A 187 -4.25 -0.67 -10.04
C TYR A 187 -4.52 -0.70 -11.53
N LEU A 188 -5.70 -1.23 -11.89
CA LEU A 188 -6.34 -1.08 -13.20
C LEU A 188 -7.77 -0.61 -12.96
N ARG A 189 -8.17 0.46 -13.63
CA ARG A 189 -9.55 0.97 -13.54
C ARG A 189 -10.20 1.12 -14.90
N LEU A 190 -11.50 0.87 -14.96
CA LEU A 190 -12.35 1.28 -16.07
C LEU A 190 -12.60 2.79 -15.91
N LYS A 191 -11.77 3.59 -16.60
CA LYS A 191 -11.76 5.05 -16.45
C LYS A 191 -12.98 5.69 -17.05
N THR A 192 -13.36 5.23 -18.24
CA THR A 192 -14.52 5.77 -18.96
C THR A 192 -15.24 4.64 -19.68
N LEU A 193 -16.54 4.59 -19.54
CA LEU A 193 -17.45 3.82 -20.36
C LEU A 193 -18.53 4.74 -20.86
N GLU A 194 -18.66 4.88 -22.16
CA GLU A 194 -19.74 5.61 -22.80
C GLU A 194 -20.47 4.66 -23.74
N VAL A 195 -21.78 4.62 -23.64
CA VAL A 195 -22.66 3.87 -24.54
C VAL A 195 -23.70 4.84 -25.07
N GLY A 196 -23.70 5.07 -26.38
CA GLY A 196 -24.59 5.98 -27.05
C GLY A 196 -25.55 5.27 -27.98
N TYR A 197 -26.72 5.86 -28.14
CA TYR A 197 -27.71 5.45 -29.15
C TYR A 197 -28.20 6.67 -29.90
N THR A 198 -28.00 6.68 -31.22
CA THR A 198 -28.48 7.76 -32.11
C THR A 198 -29.83 7.37 -32.69
N LEU A 199 -30.83 8.20 -32.50
CA LEU A 199 -32.17 7.95 -32.98
C LEU A 199 -32.19 7.89 -34.52
N PRO A 200 -32.73 6.83 -35.17
CA PRO A 200 -32.85 6.76 -36.61
C PRO A 200 -33.62 7.95 -37.20
N LYS A 201 -33.17 8.45 -38.34
CA LYS A 201 -33.80 9.62 -39.01
C LYS A 201 -35.30 9.43 -39.28
N THR A 202 -35.75 8.22 -39.48
CA THR A 202 -37.17 7.87 -39.68
C THR A 202 -38.03 8.18 -38.45
N LEU A 203 -37.48 8.07 -37.26
CA LEU A 203 -38.15 8.40 -36.00
C LEU A 203 -37.96 9.88 -35.61
N SER A 204 -36.75 10.40 -35.75
CA SER A 204 -36.47 11.78 -35.36
C SER A 204 -37.24 12.83 -36.16
N ARG A 205 -37.45 12.60 -37.47
CA ARG A 205 -38.25 13.47 -38.34
C ARG A 205 -39.70 13.55 -37.94
N LYS A 206 -40.26 12.51 -37.35
CA LYS A 206 -41.67 12.53 -36.85
C LYS A 206 -41.84 13.51 -35.71
N TRP A 207 -40.77 13.83 -35.01
CA TRP A 207 -40.75 14.74 -33.86
C TRP A 207 -40.08 16.10 -34.19
N PHE A 208 -39.89 16.41 -35.48
CA PHE A 208 -39.22 17.63 -35.94
C PHE A 208 -37.81 17.82 -35.39
N ILE A 209 -37.15 16.69 -35.02
CA ILE A 209 -35.77 16.69 -34.49
C ILE A 209 -34.83 16.25 -35.61
N GLU A 210 -33.81 17.06 -35.91
CA GLU A 210 -32.85 16.75 -36.97
C GLU A 210 -31.95 15.57 -36.58
N LYS A 211 -31.48 15.56 -35.30
CA LYS A 211 -30.65 14.50 -34.73
C LYS A 211 -30.84 14.44 -33.22
N ALA A 212 -31.07 13.26 -32.66
CA ALA A 212 -31.09 13.00 -31.23
C ALA A 212 -30.14 11.84 -30.90
N ARG A 213 -29.29 12.00 -29.93
CA ARG A 213 -28.43 10.95 -29.38
C ARG A 213 -28.62 10.90 -27.87
N PHE A 214 -28.94 9.72 -27.37
CA PHE A 214 -28.99 9.42 -25.95
C PHE A 214 -27.73 8.67 -25.58
N TYR A 215 -27.13 8.97 -24.45
CA TYR A 215 -25.94 8.27 -24.02
C TYR A 215 -25.89 8.10 -22.50
N PHE A 216 -25.26 7.01 -22.10
CA PHE A 216 -24.84 6.77 -20.73
C PHE A 216 -23.33 6.98 -20.65
N LEU A 217 -22.87 7.81 -19.73
CA LEU A 217 -21.45 8.05 -19.45
C LEU A 217 -21.14 7.68 -18.01
N GLY A 218 -20.25 6.74 -17.82
CA GLY A 218 -19.75 6.34 -16.52
C GLY A 218 -18.25 6.56 -16.40
N ASN A 219 -17.82 7.17 -15.30
CA ASN A 219 -16.41 7.36 -15.00
C ASN A 219 -16.02 6.60 -13.74
N ASN A 220 -14.83 5.95 -13.78
CA ASN A 220 -14.27 5.17 -12.68
C ASN A 220 -15.25 4.09 -12.14
N LEU A 221 -15.94 3.42 -13.03
CA LEU A 221 -16.99 2.44 -12.69
C LEU A 221 -16.45 1.19 -11.99
N LEU A 222 -15.21 0.81 -12.28
CA LEU A 222 -14.57 -0.37 -11.71
C LEU A 222 -13.10 -0.05 -11.42
N VAL A 223 -12.65 -0.43 -10.23
CA VAL A 223 -11.23 -0.38 -9.85
C VAL A 223 -10.81 -1.75 -9.36
N LEU A 224 -9.82 -2.33 -10.04
CA LEU A 224 -9.11 -3.52 -9.60
C LEU A 224 -7.79 -3.04 -8.98
N SER A 225 -7.66 -3.20 -7.69
CA SER A 225 -6.46 -2.83 -6.93
C SER A 225 -5.93 -4.05 -6.20
N LEU A 226 -4.62 -4.15 -6.05
CA LEU A 226 -3.97 -5.17 -5.23
C LEU A 226 -3.78 -4.72 -3.77
N ILE A 227 -4.33 -3.56 -3.41
CA ILE A 227 -4.37 -3.12 -2.03
C ILE A 227 -5.44 -3.96 -1.32
N HIS A 228 -5.01 -5.07 -0.74
CA HIS A 228 -5.81 -5.80 0.23
C HIS A 228 -5.38 -5.34 1.62
N ILE A 229 -6.29 -4.71 2.33
CA ILE A 229 -6.14 -4.38 3.75
C ILE A 229 -6.75 -5.54 4.53
#